data_44e0e6ea6a1a5560405c2470590067f1
#
_entry.id   44e0e6ea6a1a5560405c2470590067f1
#
_cell.length_a   1.000
_cell.length_b   1.000
_cell.length_c   1.000
_cell.angle_alpha   90.00
_cell.angle_beta   90.00
_cell.angle_gamma   90.00
#
_symmetry.space_group_name_H-M   'P 1'
#
loop_
_entity.id
_entity.type
_entity.pdbx_description
1 polymer ?
#
loop_
_entity_poly.entity_id
_entity_poly.type
_entity_poly.pdbx_seq_one_letter_code
_entity_poly.pdbx_strand_id
1 'polypeptide(L)'
;FWKKSKNPVVRRVMSWIDAIVFALVAVYFVNIYIFQNYQIPSSSLEKSLLVGDFLYVSKMSYGPRVPNTPLSMPLAQHTLPVFNSKSYIEWPQWKYKRVPGFGKVKLNDIVVFNFPAGDTVAVNHQQTTDFYTLAYGEGQRIYSKRIDMDSLTRAQQRAVYDLYYAAGRKQILNNPRTYGEVLWRPVDRRENYVKRCVGLPGDTLQIVNGQVMIDGKAIENPENLQFNYFVQTTGPYIPE
;
A
#
# COMPACT_ATOMS: atom_id res chain seq x y z
N PHE A 1 -15.25 38.90 6.80
CA PHE A 1 -16.13 39.66 5.87
C PHE A 1 -17.61 39.29 6.07
N TRP A 2 -17.99 38.04 5.92
CA TRP A 2 -19.40 37.57 5.92
C TRP A 2 -20.13 37.72 7.27
N LYS A 3 -19.42 37.65 8.41
CA LYS A 3 -19.99 37.87 9.76
C LYS A 3 -20.66 39.24 9.93
N LYS A 4 -20.27 40.24 9.14
CA LYS A 4 -20.80 41.60 9.14
C LYS A 4 -21.91 41.82 8.12
N SER A 5 -22.30 40.80 7.35
CA SER A 5 -23.38 40.91 6.35
C SER A 5 -24.72 41.18 7.01
N LYS A 6 -25.50 42.12 6.48
CA LYS A 6 -26.85 42.44 6.93
C LYS A 6 -27.87 41.34 6.52
N ASN A 7 -27.55 40.55 5.48
CA ASN A 7 -28.43 39.52 4.98
C ASN A 7 -28.32 38.24 5.87
N PRO A 8 -29.43 37.80 6.52
CA PRO A 8 -29.42 36.64 7.41
C PRO A 8 -29.18 35.32 6.67
N VAL A 9 -29.58 35.21 5.40
CA VAL A 9 -29.32 34.00 4.58
C VAL A 9 -27.84 33.87 4.29
N VAL A 10 -27.15 34.94 3.90
CA VAL A 10 -25.70 34.95 3.67
C VAL A 10 -24.96 34.54 4.93
N ARG A 11 -25.34 35.07 6.09
CA ARG A 11 -24.68 34.68 7.36
C ARG A 11 -24.86 33.19 7.67
N ARG A 12 -26.06 32.63 7.44
CA ARG A 12 -26.32 31.20 7.68
C ARG A 12 -25.52 30.32 6.74
N VAL A 13 -25.57 30.57 5.43
CA VAL A 13 -24.84 29.80 4.43
C VAL A 13 -23.34 29.84 4.68
N MET A 14 -22.80 31.02 4.91
CA MET A 14 -21.36 31.18 5.17
C MET A 14 -20.93 30.54 6.50
N SER A 15 -21.78 30.50 7.51
CA SER A 15 -21.53 29.79 8.76
C SER A 15 -21.41 28.28 8.54
N TRP A 16 -22.24 27.68 7.68
CA TRP A 16 -22.11 26.29 7.30
C TRP A 16 -20.82 26.01 6.53
N ILE A 17 -20.47 26.88 5.58
CA ILE A 17 -19.21 26.76 4.83
C ILE A 17 -18.00 26.84 5.77
N ASP A 18 -18.00 27.76 6.72
CA ASP A 18 -16.94 27.93 7.71
C ASP A 18 -16.80 26.67 8.58
N ALA A 19 -17.91 26.11 9.02
CA ALA A 19 -17.91 24.87 9.81
C ALA A 19 -17.37 23.68 9.01
N ILE A 20 -17.74 23.54 7.74
CA ILE A 20 -17.26 22.47 6.85
C ILE A 20 -15.75 22.62 6.61
N VAL A 21 -15.30 23.83 6.28
CA VAL A 21 -13.87 24.09 6.07
C VAL A 21 -13.07 23.79 7.34
N PHE A 22 -13.54 24.24 8.50
CA PHE A 22 -12.91 23.92 9.78
C PHE A 22 -12.84 22.40 10.01
N ALA A 23 -13.95 21.67 9.78
CA ALA A 23 -13.99 20.23 9.95
C ALA A 23 -13.01 19.50 9.02
N LEU A 24 -12.93 19.89 7.75
CA LEU A 24 -12.00 19.31 6.78
C LEU A 24 -10.53 19.55 7.19
N VAL A 25 -10.21 20.76 7.63
CA VAL A 25 -8.87 21.09 8.13
C VAL A 25 -8.54 20.28 9.39
N ALA A 26 -9.46 20.22 10.35
CA ALA A 26 -9.27 19.44 11.56
C ALA A 26 -9.04 17.94 11.26
N VAL A 27 -9.89 17.33 10.42
CA VAL A 27 -9.76 15.93 9.99
C VAL A 27 -8.46 15.69 9.25
N TYR A 28 -8.01 16.62 8.42
CA TYR A 28 -6.71 16.53 7.75
C TYR A 28 -5.56 16.38 8.77
N PHE A 29 -5.49 17.25 9.78
CA PHE A 29 -4.46 17.17 10.80
C PHE A 29 -4.58 15.91 11.68
N VAL A 30 -5.79 15.54 12.07
CA VAL A 30 -6.04 14.30 12.83
C VAL A 30 -5.53 13.08 12.08
N ASN A 31 -5.86 12.94 10.80
CA ASN A 31 -5.47 11.78 9.98
C ASN A 31 -3.96 11.72 9.72
N ILE A 32 -3.27 12.83 9.69
CA ILE A 32 -1.81 12.85 9.49
C ILE A 32 -1.08 12.56 10.80
N TYR A 33 -1.48 13.18 11.91
CA TYR A 33 -0.66 13.24 13.10
C TYR A 33 -1.16 12.39 14.28
N ILE A 34 -2.47 12.08 14.34
CA ILE A 34 -3.05 11.39 15.50
C ILE A 34 -3.45 9.96 15.15
N PHE A 35 -4.46 9.80 14.29
CA PHE A 35 -4.94 8.46 13.88
C PHE A 35 -5.61 8.50 12.51
N GLN A 36 -5.74 7.33 11.92
CA GLN A 36 -6.49 7.14 10.67
C GLN A 36 -7.19 5.78 10.69
N ASN A 37 -8.41 5.72 10.15
CA ASN A 37 -9.17 4.50 10.04
C ASN A 37 -8.90 3.83 8.68
N TYR A 38 -8.82 2.49 8.70
CA TYR A 38 -8.69 1.65 7.52
C TYR A 38 -9.64 0.46 7.63
N GLN A 39 -10.00 -0.11 6.51
CA GLN A 39 -10.71 -1.38 6.43
C GLN A 39 -9.78 -2.46 5.89
N ILE A 40 -9.86 -3.68 6.41
CA ILE A 40 -9.07 -4.83 5.98
C ILE A 40 -9.69 -5.43 4.70
N PRO A 41 -8.98 -5.41 3.56
CA PRO A 41 -9.50 -5.95 2.30
C PRO A 41 -9.08 -7.41 2.04
N SER A 42 -8.12 -7.96 2.77
CA SER A 42 -7.52 -9.27 2.47
C SER A 42 -7.26 -10.12 3.71
N SER A 43 -7.24 -11.43 3.53
CA SER A 43 -7.07 -12.43 4.59
C SER A 43 -5.62 -12.65 5.07
N SER A 44 -4.66 -11.83 4.64
CA SER A 44 -3.22 -12.05 4.95
C SER A 44 -2.85 -11.98 6.44
N LEU A 45 -3.75 -11.51 7.30
CA LEU A 45 -3.63 -11.50 8.76
C LEU A 45 -4.82 -12.20 9.42
N GLU A 46 -5.46 -13.14 8.70
CA GLU A 46 -6.62 -13.87 9.18
C GLU A 46 -6.38 -14.46 10.57
N LYS A 47 -7.45 -14.54 11.38
CA LYS A 47 -7.46 -14.87 12.81
C LYS A 47 -6.80 -13.82 13.73
N SER A 48 -5.96 -12.92 13.22
CA SER A 48 -5.55 -11.73 13.96
C SER A 48 -6.40 -10.51 13.59
N LEU A 49 -6.70 -10.36 12.31
CA LEU A 49 -7.57 -9.32 11.73
C LEU A 49 -8.38 -9.96 10.60
N LEU A 50 -9.68 -9.80 10.63
CA LEU A 50 -10.58 -10.41 9.62
C LEU A 50 -10.85 -9.45 8.46
N VAL A 51 -11.19 -10.02 7.30
CA VAL A 51 -11.64 -9.24 6.15
C VAL A 51 -12.92 -8.49 6.53
N GLY A 52 -12.95 -7.19 6.28
CA GLY A 52 -14.07 -6.32 6.65
C GLY A 52 -13.89 -5.57 7.96
N ASP A 53 -12.94 -5.97 8.82
CA ASP A 53 -12.64 -5.25 10.06
C ASP A 53 -12.21 -3.80 9.79
N PHE A 54 -12.65 -2.89 10.67
CA PHE A 54 -12.21 -1.51 10.69
C PHE A 54 -11.09 -1.33 11.71
N LEU A 55 -9.97 -0.81 11.25
CA LEU A 55 -8.80 -0.55 12.08
C LEU A 55 -8.68 0.92 12.45
N TYR A 56 -8.42 1.15 13.72
CA TYR A 56 -7.97 2.42 14.24
C TYR A 56 -6.45 2.41 14.34
N VAL A 57 -5.77 3.11 13.42
CA VAL A 57 -4.31 3.10 13.34
C VAL A 57 -3.73 4.36 13.97
N SER A 58 -3.04 4.19 15.09
CA SER A 58 -2.33 5.27 15.77
C SER A 58 -1.12 5.72 14.96
N LYS A 59 -1.04 7.01 14.68
CA LYS A 59 0.17 7.64 14.09
C LYS A 59 1.20 7.99 15.17
N MET A 60 0.76 8.16 16.39
CA MET A 60 1.59 8.62 17.50
C MET A 60 2.48 7.52 18.10
N SER A 61 2.07 6.25 17.97
CA SER A 61 2.81 5.12 18.55
C SER A 61 4.26 5.06 18.05
N TYR A 62 4.48 5.16 16.75
CA TYR A 62 5.82 5.14 16.13
C TYR A 62 6.24 6.48 15.54
N GLY A 63 5.47 7.53 15.83
CA GLY A 63 5.66 8.88 15.36
C GLY A 63 5.02 9.14 13.99
N PRO A 64 4.25 10.22 13.87
CA PRO A 64 3.61 10.59 12.62
C PRO A 64 4.64 11.00 11.56
N ARG A 65 4.33 10.65 10.33
CA ARG A 65 5.11 11.07 9.17
C ARG A 65 4.60 12.41 8.67
N VAL A 66 5.50 13.37 8.49
CA VAL A 66 5.19 14.61 7.77
C VAL A 66 4.87 14.25 6.32
N PRO A 67 3.75 14.73 5.74
CA PRO A 67 3.37 14.37 4.39
C PRO A 67 4.41 14.87 3.37
N ASN A 68 4.72 14.05 2.36
CA ASN A 68 5.53 14.49 1.25
C ASN A 68 4.75 15.45 0.34
N THR A 69 3.43 15.22 0.19
CA THR A 69 2.51 16.08 -0.56
C THR A 69 1.54 16.76 0.39
N PRO A 70 1.93 17.94 0.98
CA PRO A 70 1.14 18.59 2.01
C PRO A 70 -0.19 19.15 1.51
N LEU A 71 -0.27 19.50 0.23
CA LEU A 71 -1.50 20.01 -0.37
C LEU A 71 -2.33 18.86 -0.93
N SER A 72 -3.19 18.31 -0.09
CA SER A 72 -4.05 17.18 -0.45
C SER A 72 -5.43 17.28 0.18
N MET A 73 -6.42 16.72 -0.50
CA MET A 73 -7.77 16.62 0.01
C MET A 73 -7.83 15.62 1.17
N PRO A 74 -8.36 15.98 2.33
CA PRO A 74 -8.60 15.01 3.41
C PRO A 74 -9.57 13.93 2.95
N LEU A 75 -9.50 12.74 3.58
CA LEU A 75 -10.34 11.57 3.32
C LEU A 75 -10.16 10.91 1.93
N ALA A 76 -9.30 11.44 1.07
CA ALA A 76 -8.99 10.84 -0.23
C ALA A 76 -7.49 10.52 -0.33
N GLN A 77 -7.14 9.23 -0.46
CA GLN A 77 -5.75 8.79 -0.48
C GLN A 77 -5.01 9.27 -1.75
N HIS A 78 -5.57 9.04 -2.92
CA HIS A 78 -4.91 9.35 -4.19
C HIS A 78 -5.85 9.90 -5.28
N THR A 79 -7.15 9.54 -5.27
CA THR A 79 -8.10 9.89 -6.32
C THR A 79 -9.40 10.40 -5.70
N LEU A 80 -9.96 11.48 -6.22
CA LEU A 80 -11.25 11.99 -5.81
C LEU A 80 -12.38 11.12 -6.37
N PRO A 81 -13.33 10.65 -5.56
CA PRO A 81 -14.32 9.65 -5.98
C PRO A 81 -15.29 10.15 -7.06
N VAL A 82 -15.58 11.45 -7.11
CA VAL A 82 -16.56 12.00 -8.06
C VAL A 82 -15.92 12.39 -9.39
N PHE A 83 -14.72 12.98 -9.35
CA PHE A 83 -14.07 13.56 -10.53
C PHE A 83 -13.00 12.65 -11.12
N ASN A 84 -12.69 11.55 -10.46
CA ASN A 84 -11.61 10.61 -10.85
C ASN A 84 -10.25 11.29 -11.10
N SER A 85 -10.04 12.46 -10.49
CA SER A 85 -8.82 13.27 -10.57
C SER A 85 -7.95 13.07 -9.35
N LYS A 86 -6.67 13.48 -9.42
CA LYS A 86 -5.75 13.40 -8.28
C LYS A 86 -6.32 14.20 -7.08
N SER A 87 -6.26 13.61 -5.89
CA SER A 87 -6.68 14.24 -4.63
C SER A 87 -5.60 15.11 -3.99
N TYR A 88 -4.45 15.29 -4.65
CA TYR A 88 -3.30 16.02 -4.15
C TYR A 88 -2.61 16.82 -5.26
N ILE A 89 -1.89 17.85 -4.84
CA ILE A 89 -1.02 18.66 -5.70
C ILE A 89 0.41 18.15 -5.54
N GLU A 90 1.11 17.94 -6.65
CA GLU A 90 2.46 17.36 -6.64
C GLU A 90 3.55 18.36 -6.19
N TRP A 91 3.23 19.62 -6.10
CA TRP A 91 4.12 20.68 -5.61
C TRP A 91 3.43 21.52 -4.52
N PRO A 92 4.14 21.85 -3.41
CA PRO A 92 5.50 21.45 -3.06
C PRO A 92 5.59 20.00 -2.60
N GLN A 93 6.76 19.36 -2.83
CA GLN A 93 7.08 18.07 -2.23
C GLN A 93 8.11 18.25 -1.11
N TRP A 94 7.76 17.76 0.09
CA TRP A 94 8.66 17.80 1.24
C TRP A 94 9.48 16.51 1.33
N LYS A 95 10.72 16.62 1.83
CA LYS A 95 11.57 15.46 2.11
C LYS A 95 10.95 14.61 3.22
N TYR A 96 11.24 13.31 3.19
CA TYR A 96 10.83 12.41 4.27
C TYR A 96 11.28 12.93 5.63
N LYS A 97 10.33 13.07 6.54
CA LYS A 97 10.57 13.39 7.94
C LYS A 97 9.53 12.69 8.82
N ARG A 98 9.97 12.11 9.91
CA ARG A 98 9.11 11.51 10.91
C ARG A 98 9.29 12.26 12.22
N VAL A 99 8.19 12.59 12.87
CA VAL A 99 8.19 13.16 14.22
C VAL A 99 8.43 12.02 15.21
N PRO A 100 9.15 12.22 16.32
CA PRO A 100 9.32 11.19 17.35
C PRO A 100 7.96 10.68 17.84
N GLY A 101 7.86 9.35 18.01
CA GLY A 101 6.68 8.68 18.58
C GLY A 101 6.90 8.30 20.04
N PHE A 102 5.88 7.67 20.62
CA PHE A 102 5.94 7.19 22.00
C PHE A 102 6.71 5.88 22.16
N GLY A 103 6.92 5.13 21.08
CA GLY A 103 7.61 3.86 21.10
C GLY A 103 8.33 3.52 19.81
N LYS A 104 8.94 2.35 19.77
CA LYS A 104 9.60 1.76 18.61
C LYS A 104 8.87 0.50 18.19
N VAL A 105 8.92 0.17 16.91
CA VAL A 105 8.40 -1.10 16.37
C VAL A 105 9.15 -2.27 17.02
N LYS A 106 8.41 -3.30 17.38
CA LYS A 106 8.94 -4.55 17.95
C LYS A 106 8.62 -5.72 17.00
N LEU A 107 9.31 -6.83 17.21
CA LEU A 107 8.95 -8.08 16.52
C LEU A 107 7.51 -8.47 16.88
N ASN A 108 6.80 -8.99 15.90
CA ASN A 108 5.39 -9.35 15.95
C ASN A 108 4.38 -8.19 16.03
N ASP A 109 4.80 -6.93 16.08
CA ASP A 109 3.87 -5.81 15.95
C ASP A 109 3.14 -5.86 14.59
N ILE A 110 1.85 -5.54 14.60
CA ILE A 110 1.08 -5.32 13.38
C ILE A 110 1.24 -3.86 12.98
N VAL A 111 1.84 -3.61 11.82
CA VAL A 111 2.21 -2.27 11.36
C VAL A 111 1.54 -1.92 10.05
N VAL A 112 1.13 -0.65 9.91
CA VAL A 112 0.62 -0.08 8.66
C VAL A 112 1.70 0.78 8.02
N PHE A 113 1.95 0.57 6.74
CA PHE A 113 2.97 1.30 5.98
C PHE A 113 2.55 1.49 4.53
N ASN A 114 3.15 2.48 3.85
CA ASN A 114 2.91 2.64 2.41
C ASN A 114 3.62 1.55 1.62
N PHE A 115 2.96 1.03 0.58
CA PHE A 115 3.49 -0.06 -0.23
C PHE A 115 4.87 0.27 -0.80
N PRO A 116 5.90 -0.58 -0.57
CA PRO A 116 7.29 -0.24 -0.89
C PRO A 116 7.68 -0.53 -2.35
N ALA A 117 6.95 -1.41 -3.05
CA ALA A 117 7.32 -1.84 -4.39
C ALA A 117 7.08 -0.74 -5.44
N GLY A 118 8.03 0.17 -5.54
CA GLY A 118 8.05 1.19 -6.58
C GLY A 118 6.96 2.26 -6.46
N ASP A 119 6.89 3.11 -7.46
CA ASP A 119 6.05 4.31 -7.50
C ASP A 119 5.04 4.29 -8.65
N THR A 120 5.14 3.32 -9.54
CA THR A 120 4.33 3.19 -10.74
C THR A 120 3.11 2.32 -10.48
N VAL A 121 1.97 2.73 -11.02
CA VAL A 121 0.68 2.07 -10.85
C VAL A 121 -0.06 1.99 -12.17
N ALA A 122 -0.54 0.79 -12.52
CA ALA A 122 -1.54 0.60 -13.58
C ALA A 122 -2.93 0.68 -12.92
N VAL A 123 -3.69 1.73 -13.24
CA VAL A 123 -4.89 2.13 -12.47
C VAL A 123 -5.93 1.02 -12.34
N ASN A 124 -6.16 0.25 -13.40
CA ASN A 124 -7.17 -0.82 -13.37
C ASN A 124 -6.75 -2.06 -12.54
N HIS A 125 -5.45 -2.17 -12.18
CA HIS A 125 -4.89 -3.32 -11.45
C HIS A 125 -4.32 -2.94 -10.08
N GLN A 126 -4.45 -1.69 -9.66
CA GLN A 126 -3.82 -1.16 -8.45
C GLN A 126 -4.20 -1.88 -7.14
N GLN A 127 -5.39 -2.51 -7.10
CA GLN A 127 -5.86 -3.22 -5.90
C GLN A 127 -5.45 -4.70 -5.90
N THR A 128 -5.10 -5.26 -7.05
CA THR A 128 -4.82 -6.69 -7.20
C THR A 128 -3.33 -7.01 -7.17
N THR A 129 -2.51 -6.15 -7.78
CA THR A 129 -1.07 -6.39 -7.87
C THR A 129 -0.30 -5.09 -8.09
N ASP A 130 0.99 -5.08 -7.76
CA ASP A 130 1.87 -3.97 -8.10
C ASP A 130 2.28 -4.00 -9.59
N PHE A 131 2.69 -2.84 -10.11
CA PHE A 131 3.05 -2.69 -11.50
C PHE A 131 4.20 -3.58 -11.95
N TYR A 132 5.18 -3.80 -11.10
CA TYR A 132 6.39 -4.58 -11.44
C TYR A 132 6.07 -6.07 -11.54
N THR A 133 5.29 -6.59 -10.60
CA THR A 133 4.78 -7.96 -10.64
C THR A 133 3.86 -8.18 -11.84
N LEU A 134 2.97 -7.22 -12.12
CA LEU A 134 2.09 -7.27 -13.30
C LEU A 134 2.90 -7.30 -14.59
N ALA A 135 3.89 -6.40 -14.73
CA ALA A 135 4.74 -6.34 -15.91
C ALA A 135 5.54 -7.63 -16.10
N TYR A 136 6.09 -8.17 -15.02
CA TYR A 136 6.80 -9.46 -15.08
C TYR A 136 5.89 -10.60 -15.54
N GLY A 137 4.70 -10.72 -14.96
CA GLY A 137 3.71 -11.74 -15.33
C GLY A 137 3.24 -11.64 -16.78
N GLU A 138 2.98 -10.43 -17.26
CA GLU A 138 2.62 -10.19 -18.67
C GLU A 138 3.78 -10.55 -19.61
N GLY A 139 5.00 -10.26 -19.23
CA GLY A 139 6.19 -10.69 -19.97
C GLY A 139 6.31 -12.21 -20.06
N GLN A 140 6.10 -12.91 -18.95
CA GLN A 140 6.08 -14.38 -18.96
C GLN A 140 5.01 -14.94 -19.90
N ARG A 141 3.84 -14.32 -19.95
CA ARG A 141 2.76 -14.72 -20.88
C ARG A 141 3.14 -14.53 -22.35
N ILE A 142 3.82 -13.44 -22.69
CA ILE A 142 4.26 -13.15 -24.06
C ILE A 142 5.22 -14.23 -24.57
N TYR A 143 6.16 -14.65 -23.73
CA TYR A 143 7.17 -15.62 -24.15
C TYR A 143 6.70 -17.07 -24.10
N SER A 144 5.48 -17.37 -23.69
CA SER A 144 4.78 -18.68 -23.71
C SER A 144 5.55 -19.89 -23.17
N LYS A 145 6.87 -19.88 -23.20
CA LYS A 145 7.76 -20.93 -22.75
C LYS A 145 8.30 -20.57 -21.37
N ARG A 146 7.86 -21.31 -20.35
CA ARG A 146 8.44 -21.16 -19.00
C ARG A 146 9.89 -21.59 -19.03
N ILE A 147 10.77 -20.66 -18.71
CA ILE A 147 12.19 -20.94 -18.47
C ILE A 147 12.30 -21.46 -17.03
N ASP A 148 12.95 -22.59 -16.87
CA ASP A 148 13.27 -23.10 -15.54
C ASP A 148 14.33 -22.19 -14.90
N MET A 149 13.89 -21.32 -13.99
CA MET A 149 14.73 -20.35 -13.33
C MET A 149 15.77 -21.00 -12.39
N ASP A 150 15.45 -22.17 -11.85
CA ASP A 150 16.30 -22.87 -10.88
C ASP A 150 17.55 -23.46 -11.54
N SER A 151 17.50 -23.75 -12.85
CA SER A 151 18.63 -24.22 -13.65
C SER A 151 19.61 -23.14 -14.05
N LEU A 152 19.27 -21.86 -13.82
CA LEU A 152 20.03 -20.70 -14.27
C LEU A 152 20.94 -20.13 -13.19
N THR A 153 22.08 -19.58 -13.59
CA THR A 153 22.91 -18.75 -12.72
C THR A 153 22.18 -17.46 -12.37
N ARG A 154 22.54 -16.80 -11.26
CA ARG A 154 21.94 -15.53 -10.83
C ARG A 154 22.00 -14.44 -11.91
N ALA A 155 23.07 -14.36 -12.69
CA ALA A 155 23.21 -13.40 -13.78
C ALA A 155 22.20 -13.69 -14.92
N GLN A 156 22.03 -14.96 -15.27
CA GLN A 156 21.03 -15.40 -16.27
C GLN A 156 19.59 -15.18 -15.76
N GLN A 157 19.30 -15.50 -14.50
CA GLN A 157 17.99 -15.21 -13.88
C GLN A 157 17.65 -13.74 -13.97
N ARG A 158 18.62 -12.85 -13.70
CA ARG A 158 18.43 -11.41 -13.81
C ARG A 158 18.17 -10.97 -15.25
N ALA A 159 18.91 -11.50 -16.21
CA ALA A 159 18.69 -11.18 -17.63
C ALA A 159 17.31 -11.63 -18.11
N VAL A 160 16.83 -12.80 -17.70
CA VAL A 160 15.47 -13.28 -17.99
C VAL A 160 14.42 -12.40 -17.33
N TYR A 161 14.63 -12.00 -16.07
CA TYR A 161 13.74 -11.07 -15.38
C TYR A 161 13.63 -9.75 -16.13
N ASP A 162 14.75 -9.15 -16.53
CA ASP A 162 14.79 -7.86 -17.24
C ASP A 162 14.10 -7.99 -18.61
N LEU A 163 14.24 -9.12 -19.31
CA LEU A 163 13.57 -9.41 -20.58
C LEU A 163 12.05 -9.46 -20.41
N TYR A 164 11.57 -10.24 -19.43
CA TYR A 164 10.14 -10.36 -19.16
C TYR A 164 9.55 -9.03 -18.71
N TYR A 165 10.24 -8.34 -17.80
CA TYR A 165 9.79 -7.04 -17.33
C TYR A 165 9.68 -6.01 -18.46
N ALA A 166 10.67 -5.93 -19.35
CA ALA A 166 10.66 -5.00 -20.49
C ALA A 166 9.51 -5.29 -21.46
N ALA A 167 9.29 -6.58 -21.78
CA ALA A 167 8.21 -6.99 -22.67
C ALA A 167 6.83 -6.71 -22.07
N GLY A 168 6.61 -7.08 -20.82
CA GLY A 168 5.35 -6.85 -20.14
C GLY A 168 5.06 -5.37 -19.90
N ARG A 169 6.08 -4.58 -19.53
CA ARG A 169 5.95 -3.12 -19.43
C ARG A 169 5.48 -2.51 -20.75
N LYS A 170 6.06 -2.93 -21.87
CA LYS A 170 5.64 -2.49 -23.20
C LYS A 170 4.19 -2.88 -23.50
N GLN A 171 3.80 -4.11 -23.13
CA GLN A 171 2.42 -4.59 -23.28
C GLN A 171 1.43 -3.74 -22.49
N ILE A 172 1.73 -3.42 -21.23
CA ILE A 172 0.88 -2.61 -20.36
C ILE A 172 0.71 -1.20 -20.93
N LEU A 173 1.81 -0.54 -21.32
CA LEU A 173 1.80 0.82 -21.85
C LEU A 173 1.03 0.93 -23.18
N ASN A 174 1.05 -0.11 -24.01
CA ASN A 174 0.36 -0.14 -25.29
C ASN A 174 -1.13 -0.50 -25.19
N ASN A 175 -1.61 -0.94 -24.02
CA ASN A 175 -2.99 -1.38 -23.84
C ASN A 175 -3.70 -0.65 -22.68
N PRO A 176 -3.88 0.68 -22.74
CA PRO A 176 -4.52 1.45 -21.69
C PRO A 176 -5.98 1.08 -21.44
N ARG A 177 -6.66 0.46 -22.43
CA ARG A 177 -8.04 -0.04 -22.23
C ARG A 177 -8.10 -1.16 -21.19
N THR A 178 -7.11 -2.04 -21.17
CA THR A 178 -7.04 -3.20 -20.27
C THR A 178 -6.45 -2.79 -18.92
N TYR A 179 -5.32 -2.10 -18.92
CA TYR A 179 -4.52 -1.84 -17.72
C TYR A 179 -4.82 -0.48 -17.08
N GLY A 180 -5.57 0.38 -17.73
CA GLY A 180 -5.77 1.76 -17.31
C GLY A 180 -4.56 2.65 -17.65
N GLU A 181 -4.61 3.88 -17.17
CA GLU A 181 -3.48 4.81 -17.24
C GLU A 181 -2.35 4.34 -16.32
N VAL A 182 -1.12 4.50 -16.76
CA VAL A 182 0.06 4.23 -15.93
C VAL A 182 0.50 5.52 -15.27
N LEU A 183 0.35 5.58 -13.95
CA LEU A 183 0.60 6.78 -13.15
C LEU A 183 1.79 6.59 -12.21
N TRP A 184 2.49 7.69 -11.93
CA TRP A 184 3.42 7.76 -10.82
C TRP A 184 2.73 8.31 -9.57
N ARG A 185 3.04 7.75 -8.40
CA ARG A 185 2.52 8.21 -7.10
C ARG A 185 3.64 8.46 -6.10
N PRO A 186 3.67 9.63 -5.44
CA PRO A 186 4.54 9.87 -4.28
C PRO A 186 4.29 8.82 -3.19
N VAL A 187 5.30 8.55 -2.36
CA VAL A 187 5.25 7.48 -1.36
C VAL A 187 4.05 7.58 -0.41
N ASP A 188 3.70 8.80 0.01
CA ASP A 188 2.54 9.05 0.89
C ASP A 188 1.17 8.93 0.19
N ARG A 189 1.17 8.72 -1.13
CA ARG A 189 -0.04 8.51 -1.95
C ARG A 189 -0.18 7.10 -2.49
N ARG A 190 0.73 6.20 -2.13
CA ARG A 190 0.64 4.77 -2.43
C ARG A 190 -0.34 4.08 -1.48
N GLU A 191 -0.73 2.87 -1.84
CA GLU A 191 -1.60 2.04 -1.02
C GLU A 191 -0.99 1.80 0.38
N ASN A 192 -1.86 1.70 1.37
CA ASN A 192 -1.46 1.38 2.73
C ASN A 192 -1.62 -0.12 2.95
N TYR A 193 -0.55 -0.79 3.35
CA TYR A 193 -0.54 -2.21 3.67
C TYR A 193 -0.38 -2.41 5.17
N VAL A 194 -1.04 -3.45 5.67
CA VAL A 194 -0.90 -3.93 7.03
C VAL A 194 -0.23 -5.29 7.02
N LYS A 195 0.86 -5.43 7.76
CA LYS A 195 1.62 -6.70 7.90
C LYS A 195 2.20 -6.82 9.30
N ARG A 196 2.54 -8.05 9.67
CA ARG A 196 3.27 -8.35 10.90
C ARG A 196 4.75 -8.05 10.70
N CYS A 197 5.38 -7.39 11.66
CA CYS A 197 6.81 -7.11 11.66
C CYS A 197 7.58 -8.37 12.06
N VAL A 198 8.35 -8.94 11.15
CA VAL A 198 9.13 -10.18 11.38
C VAL A 198 10.63 -9.96 11.42
N GLY A 199 11.10 -8.73 11.28
CA GLY A 199 12.50 -8.33 11.38
C GLY A 199 12.63 -6.83 11.62
N LEU A 200 13.63 -6.42 12.37
CA LEU A 200 13.91 -5.04 12.72
C LEU A 200 15.14 -4.52 11.96
N PRO A 201 15.34 -3.19 11.89
CA PRO A 201 16.54 -2.62 11.27
C PRO A 201 17.82 -3.15 11.92
N GLY A 202 18.70 -3.73 11.10
CA GLY A 202 19.96 -4.33 11.54
C GLY A 202 19.92 -5.85 11.68
N ASP A 203 18.73 -6.46 11.72
CA ASP A 203 18.59 -7.91 11.82
C ASP A 203 18.97 -8.60 10.50
N THR A 204 19.57 -9.79 10.62
CA THR A 204 19.78 -10.71 9.50
C THR A 204 18.63 -11.70 9.43
N LEU A 205 17.74 -11.54 8.43
CA LEU A 205 16.57 -12.39 8.24
C LEU A 205 16.85 -13.52 7.26
N GLN A 206 16.51 -14.75 7.64
CA GLN A 206 16.52 -15.94 6.79
C GLN A 206 15.19 -16.72 6.97
N ILE A 207 14.80 -17.46 5.95
CA ILE A 207 13.68 -18.42 6.03
C ILE A 207 14.25 -19.80 5.75
N VAL A 208 14.18 -20.69 6.73
CA VAL A 208 14.69 -22.05 6.63
C VAL A 208 13.55 -23.03 6.88
N ASN A 209 13.18 -23.83 5.89
CA ASN A 209 12.06 -24.77 5.97
C ASN A 209 10.74 -24.13 6.48
N GLY A 210 10.43 -22.93 6.01
CA GLY A 210 9.23 -22.20 6.44
C GLY A 210 9.35 -21.47 7.79
N GLN A 211 10.44 -21.70 8.55
CA GLN A 211 10.72 -21.03 9.81
C GLN A 211 11.50 -19.73 9.59
N VAL A 212 11.00 -18.63 10.15
CA VAL A 212 11.72 -17.35 10.15
C VAL A 212 12.85 -17.39 11.18
N MET A 213 14.05 -17.05 10.73
CA MET A 213 15.25 -16.96 11.55
C MET A 213 15.71 -15.51 11.59
N ILE A 214 16.03 -15.01 12.77
CA ILE A 214 16.64 -13.69 12.98
C ILE A 214 17.98 -13.90 13.66
N ASP A 215 19.04 -13.39 13.04
CA ASP A 215 20.43 -13.54 13.49
C ASP A 215 20.82 -15.01 13.81
N GLY A 216 20.36 -15.91 12.94
CA GLY A 216 20.59 -17.35 13.04
C GLY A 216 19.74 -18.09 14.09
N LYS A 217 18.81 -17.40 14.76
CA LYS A 217 17.89 -18.00 15.75
C LYS A 217 16.48 -18.03 15.23
N ALA A 218 15.77 -19.14 15.47
CA ALA A 218 14.33 -19.22 15.15
C ALA A 218 13.54 -18.26 16.03
N ILE A 219 12.67 -17.45 15.43
CA ILE A 219 11.69 -16.66 16.17
C ILE A 219 10.45 -17.49 16.46
N GLU A 220 9.76 -17.17 17.54
CA GLU A 220 8.48 -17.78 17.84
C GLU A 220 7.45 -17.42 16.77
N ASN A 221 6.80 -18.43 16.21
CA ASN A 221 5.76 -18.23 15.22
C ASN A 221 4.48 -17.73 15.89
N PRO A 222 3.71 -16.85 15.24
CA PRO A 222 2.37 -16.50 15.70
C PRO A 222 1.49 -17.76 15.83
N GLU A 223 0.63 -17.81 16.85
CA GLU A 223 -0.24 -18.96 17.14
C GLU A 223 -1.05 -19.45 15.92
N ASN A 224 -1.48 -18.53 15.07
CA ASN A 224 -2.32 -18.81 13.90
C ASN A 224 -1.55 -18.58 12.58
N LEU A 225 -0.25 -18.95 12.53
CA LEU A 225 0.53 -18.85 11.30
C LEU A 225 -0.03 -19.80 10.23
N GLN A 226 -0.19 -19.27 9.02
CA GLN A 226 -0.71 -20.03 7.88
C GLN A 226 0.39 -20.16 6.81
N PHE A 227 0.42 -21.34 6.19
CA PHE A 227 1.28 -21.65 5.06
C PHE A 227 0.45 -22.10 3.87
N ASN A 228 0.92 -21.84 2.67
CA ASN A 228 0.43 -22.49 1.48
C ASN A 228 0.93 -23.95 1.46
N TYR A 229 0.08 -24.88 1.08
CA TYR A 229 0.45 -26.27 0.92
C TYR A 229 -0.15 -26.84 -0.37
N PHE A 230 0.51 -27.86 -0.92
CA PHE A 230 0.01 -28.55 -2.09
C PHE A 230 -0.87 -29.70 -1.67
N VAL A 231 -2.03 -29.83 -2.29
CA VAL A 231 -2.90 -30.98 -2.13
C VAL A 231 -2.87 -31.79 -3.43
N GLN A 232 -2.36 -33.00 -3.35
CA GLN A 232 -2.44 -33.95 -4.45
C GLN A 232 -3.64 -34.83 -4.22
N THR A 233 -4.63 -34.83 -5.11
CA THR A 233 -5.82 -35.66 -5.06
C THR A 233 -5.68 -36.80 -6.04
N THR A 234 -6.27 -37.95 -5.70
CA THR A 234 -6.41 -39.11 -6.61
C THR A 234 -7.68 -39.06 -7.46
N GLY A 235 -8.49 -38.04 -7.27
CA GLY A 235 -9.76 -37.79 -7.93
C GLY A 235 -9.75 -36.61 -8.88
N PRO A 236 -10.92 -36.19 -9.39
CA PRO A 236 -11.03 -35.02 -10.26
C PRO A 236 -10.56 -33.72 -9.55
N TYR A 237 -10.16 -32.76 -10.37
CA TYR A 237 -9.75 -31.41 -9.92
C TYR A 237 -10.80 -30.80 -9.00
N ILE A 238 -10.37 -30.23 -7.88
CA ILE A 238 -11.23 -29.48 -6.97
C ILE A 238 -11.18 -28.03 -7.47
N PRO A 239 -12.28 -27.46 -7.99
CA PRO A 239 -12.32 -26.07 -8.39
C PRO A 239 -12.16 -25.15 -7.17
N GLU A 240 -11.51 -23.99 -7.36
CA GLU A 240 -11.40 -22.92 -6.38
C GLU A 240 -12.75 -22.28 -6.06
#